data_d6365b941dd64435c5ee550e0a5ad424
#
_entry.id   d6365b941dd64435c5ee550e0a5ad424
#
_cell.length_a   1.000
_cell.length_b   1.000
_cell.length_c   1.000
_cell.angle_alpha   90.00
_cell.angle_beta   90.00
_cell.angle_gamma   90.00
#
_symmetry.space_group_name_H-M   'P 1'
#
loop_
_entity.id
_entity.type
_entity.pdbx_description
1 polymer ?
#
loop_
_entity_poly.entity_id
_entity_poly.type
_entity_poly.pdbx_seq_one_letter_code
_entity_poly.pdbx_strand_id
1 'polypeptide(L)'
;YYTSGELRAEGSSISEGIGTSRITANFADTPIEHPFQIPDSEAIPLVYDLIRSDGLLLGGSSGINVAGAVRMARALGRGHVIVTILCDSGLRYRQRLFNREFLAGRGLVMPEWLKLDA
;
A
#
# COMPACT_ATOMS: atom_id res chain seq x y z
N TYR A 1 2.72 8.14 13.81
CA TYR A 1 3.60 8.10 14.98
C TYR A 1 4.96 8.74 14.71
N TYR A 2 5.68 8.31 13.69
CA TYR A 2 7.03 8.83 13.39
C TYR A 2 7.05 10.31 12.99
N THR A 3 5.94 10.85 12.53
CA THR A 3 5.82 12.27 12.16
C THR A 3 5.50 13.16 13.36
N SER A 4 4.61 12.73 14.26
CA SER A 4 4.04 13.56 15.32
C SER A 4 4.42 13.12 16.72
N GLY A 5 4.99 11.94 16.91
CA GLY A 5 5.23 11.31 18.21
C GLY A 5 3.98 10.68 18.83
N GLU A 6 2.84 10.78 18.19
CA GLU A 6 1.56 10.24 18.67
C GLU A 6 1.03 9.15 17.74
N LEU A 7 0.52 8.07 18.30
CA LEU A 7 -0.15 7.02 17.55
C LEU A 7 -1.61 7.46 17.28
N ARG A 8 -1.87 7.85 16.04
CA ARG A 8 -3.20 8.27 15.59
C ARG A 8 -3.61 7.47 14.35
N ALA A 9 -4.89 7.18 14.24
CA ALA A 9 -5.51 6.66 13.04
C ALA A 9 -6.50 7.70 12.50
N GLU A 10 -6.33 8.08 11.24
CA GLU A 10 -7.25 8.94 10.51
C GLU A 10 -7.92 8.13 9.41
N GLY A 11 -9.23 7.88 9.58
CA GLY A 11 -9.99 7.05 8.65
C GLY A 11 -9.68 5.56 8.76
N SER A 12 -9.98 4.83 7.71
CA SER A 12 -9.77 3.39 7.60
C SER A 12 -9.16 3.04 6.25
N SER A 13 -8.30 2.01 6.22
CA SER A 13 -7.74 1.45 5.01
C SER A 13 -8.35 0.08 4.74
N ILE A 14 -8.45 -0.30 3.45
CA ILE A 14 -8.81 -1.66 3.04
C ILE A 14 -7.61 -2.61 3.09
N SER A 15 -6.40 -2.08 3.21
CA SER A 15 -5.18 -2.87 3.30
C SER A 15 -5.06 -3.54 4.65
N GLU A 16 -4.73 -4.82 4.64
CA GLU A 16 -4.53 -5.64 5.83
C GLU A 16 -3.04 -5.87 6.08
N GLY A 17 -2.69 -6.12 7.36
CA GLY A 17 -1.32 -6.46 7.74
C GLY A 17 -0.33 -5.31 7.73
N ILE A 18 -0.80 -4.07 7.66
CA ILE A 18 0.03 -2.87 7.71
C ILE A 18 -0.54 -1.87 8.72
N GLY A 19 0.36 -1.15 9.39
CA GLY A 19 0.01 -0.29 10.51
C GLY A 19 -0.08 -1.07 11.83
N THR A 20 -0.14 -0.35 12.91
CA THR A 20 -0.24 -0.92 14.27
C THR A 20 -1.14 -0.05 15.13
N SER A 21 -1.87 -0.68 16.05
CA SER A 21 -2.69 -0.01 17.05
C SER A 21 -1.96 0.23 18.38
N ARG A 22 -0.71 -0.22 18.49
CA ARG A 22 0.10 -0.08 19.69
C ARG A 22 1.56 0.16 19.35
N ILE A 23 2.26 0.87 20.21
CA ILE A 23 3.70 1.08 20.11
C ILE A 23 4.40 -0.10 20.79
N THR A 24 5.08 -0.91 20.00
CA THR A 24 5.96 -1.98 20.49
C THR A 24 7.39 -1.48 20.57
N ALA A 25 8.25 -2.18 21.31
CA ALA A 25 9.67 -1.81 21.43
C ALA A 25 10.35 -1.72 20.06
N ASN A 26 10.17 -2.73 19.22
CA ASN A 26 10.73 -2.72 17.87
C ASN A 26 10.23 -1.56 17.00
N PHE A 27 8.98 -1.18 17.17
CA PHE A 27 8.38 -0.06 16.44
C PHE A 27 8.90 1.29 16.98
N ALA A 28 8.95 1.46 18.29
CA ALA A 28 9.36 2.71 18.92
C ALA A 28 10.83 3.07 18.63
N ASP A 29 11.70 2.07 18.65
CA ASP A 29 13.15 2.25 18.54
C ASP A 29 13.68 2.16 17.10
N THR A 30 12.81 1.87 16.12
CA THR A 30 13.22 1.83 14.71
C THR A 30 13.54 3.24 14.21
N PRO A 31 14.76 3.50 13.71
CA PRO A 31 15.09 4.79 13.13
C PRO A 31 14.42 4.95 11.77
N ILE A 32 13.49 5.88 11.67
CA ILE A 32 12.79 6.23 10.43
C ILE A 32 13.12 7.66 10.05
N GLU A 33 13.83 7.83 8.94
CA GLU A 33 14.24 9.15 8.45
C GLU A 33 13.10 9.87 7.71
N HIS A 34 12.35 9.14 6.90
CA HIS A 34 11.29 9.71 6.05
C HIS A 34 10.01 8.89 6.15
N PRO A 35 9.16 9.14 7.16
CA PRO A 35 7.87 8.48 7.27
C PRO A 35 6.88 9.01 6.25
N PHE A 36 6.11 8.11 5.63
CA PHE A 36 5.04 8.45 4.69
C PHE A 36 3.70 7.89 5.16
N GLN A 37 2.66 8.68 5.01
CA GLN A 37 1.28 8.22 5.06
C GLN A 37 0.78 8.01 3.64
N ILE A 38 0.40 6.79 3.30
CA ILE A 38 -0.06 6.42 1.96
C ILE A 38 -1.55 6.09 2.02
N PRO A 39 -2.42 6.90 1.42
CA PRO A 39 -3.84 6.61 1.36
C PRO A 39 -4.15 5.48 0.34
N ASP A 40 -5.29 4.82 0.53
CA ASP A 40 -5.75 3.77 -0.39
C ASP A 40 -5.89 4.28 -1.84
N SER A 41 -6.32 5.52 -2.03
CA SER A 41 -6.43 6.16 -3.34
C SER A 41 -5.10 6.26 -4.11
N GLU A 42 -3.97 6.20 -3.42
CA GLU A 42 -2.64 6.16 -4.03
C GLU A 42 -2.11 4.72 -4.15
N ALA A 43 -2.30 3.92 -3.12
CA ALA A 43 -1.76 2.56 -3.06
C ALA A 43 -2.48 1.58 -3.98
N ILE A 44 -3.81 1.61 -4.01
CA ILE A 44 -4.62 0.62 -4.73
C ILE A 44 -4.43 0.68 -6.25
N PRO A 45 -4.39 1.84 -6.92
CA PRO A 45 -4.06 1.90 -8.34
C PRO A 45 -2.71 1.27 -8.68
N LEU A 46 -1.71 1.40 -7.81
CA LEU A 46 -0.40 0.78 -8.03
C LEU A 46 -0.43 -0.74 -7.97
N VAL A 47 -1.30 -1.34 -7.16
CA VAL A 47 -1.52 -2.80 -7.16
C VAL A 47 -1.95 -3.27 -8.54
N TYR A 48 -2.85 -2.55 -9.18
CA TYR A 48 -3.32 -2.89 -10.53
C TYR A 48 -2.27 -2.61 -11.60
N ASP A 49 -1.52 -1.52 -11.47
CA ASP A 49 -0.42 -1.20 -12.38
C ASP A 49 0.67 -2.28 -12.37
N LEU A 50 0.99 -2.84 -11.19
CA LEU A 50 1.94 -3.95 -11.06
C LEU A 50 1.47 -5.23 -11.78
N ILE A 51 0.17 -5.50 -11.78
CA ILE A 51 -0.39 -6.61 -12.57
C ILE A 51 -0.18 -6.36 -14.05
N ARG A 52 -0.52 -5.15 -14.51
CA ARG A 52 -0.49 -4.80 -15.93
C ARG A 52 0.92 -4.69 -16.48
N SER A 53 1.83 -4.07 -15.74
CA SER A 53 3.18 -3.75 -16.20
C SER A 53 4.17 -4.87 -15.95
N ASP A 54 4.03 -5.58 -14.84
CA ASP A 54 5.03 -6.53 -14.35
C ASP A 54 4.46 -7.96 -14.16
N GLY A 55 3.17 -8.15 -14.32
CA GLY A 55 2.51 -9.44 -14.09
C GLY A 55 2.49 -9.89 -12.62
N LEU A 56 2.59 -8.94 -11.69
CA LEU A 56 2.66 -9.20 -10.26
C LEU A 56 1.31 -8.99 -9.59
N LEU A 57 0.68 -10.07 -9.15
CA LEU A 57 -0.57 -10.06 -8.40
C LEU A 57 -0.28 -10.03 -6.89
N LEU A 58 -0.35 -8.86 -6.30
CA LEU A 58 0.08 -8.59 -4.92
C LEU A 58 -1.04 -8.00 -4.06
N GLY A 59 -0.86 -8.02 -2.75
CA GLY A 59 -1.78 -7.43 -1.78
C GLY A 59 -1.64 -5.92 -1.64
N GLY A 60 -2.54 -5.32 -0.85
CA GLY A 60 -2.59 -3.87 -0.63
C GLY A 60 -1.35 -3.30 0.06
N SER A 61 -0.75 -4.05 0.98
CA SER A 61 0.50 -3.63 1.66
C SER A 61 1.67 -3.47 0.68
N SER A 62 1.74 -4.29 -0.36
CA SER A 62 2.71 -4.11 -1.45
C SER A 62 2.47 -2.81 -2.22
N GLY A 63 1.21 -2.45 -2.48
CA GLY A 63 0.85 -1.17 -3.08
C GLY A 63 1.29 0.02 -2.23
N ILE A 64 1.12 -0.06 -0.91
CA ILE A 64 1.59 0.97 0.02
C ILE A 64 3.12 1.09 -0.03
N ASN A 65 3.84 -0.02 0.01
CA ASN A 65 5.30 -0.02 -0.05
C ASN A 65 5.82 0.54 -1.37
N VAL A 66 5.22 0.17 -2.49
CA VAL A 66 5.58 0.71 -3.81
C VAL A 66 5.27 2.21 -3.89
N ALA A 67 4.13 2.67 -3.37
CA ALA A 67 3.80 4.09 -3.31
C ALA A 67 4.84 4.88 -2.50
N GLY A 68 5.25 4.36 -1.35
CA GLY A 68 6.33 4.92 -0.55
C GLY A 68 7.65 4.99 -1.32
N ALA A 69 8.02 3.92 -2.01
CA ALA A 69 9.21 3.88 -2.86
C ALA A 69 9.16 4.91 -4.00
N VAL A 70 8.01 5.08 -4.63
CA VAL A 70 7.81 6.11 -5.68
C VAL A 70 7.98 7.52 -5.12
N ARG A 71 7.39 7.81 -3.95
CA ARG A 71 7.58 9.11 -3.28
C ARG A 71 9.05 9.36 -2.94
N MET A 72 9.73 8.34 -2.41
CA MET A 72 11.16 8.43 -2.11
C MET A 72 11.99 8.68 -3.37
N ALA A 73 11.72 7.96 -4.45
CA ALA A 73 12.40 8.12 -5.73
C ALA A 73 12.25 9.54 -6.28
N ARG A 74 11.07 10.12 -6.18
CA ARG A 74 10.82 11.50 -6.60
C ARG A 74 11.57 12.52 -5.73
N ALA A 75 11.64 12.27 -4.42
CA ALA A 75 12.34 13.15 -3.49
C ALA A 75 13.87 13.10 -3.68
N LEU A 76 14.44 11.92 -3.88
CA LEU A 76 15.88 11.73 -4.01
C LEU A 76 16.43 12.05 -5.43
N GLY A 77 15.59 11.86 -6.46
CA GLY A 77 16.00 12.01 -7.85
C GLY A 77 16.80 10.81 -8.38
N ARG A 78 17.53 11.04 -9.46
CA ARG A 78 18.31 9.99 -10.15
C ARG A 78 19.55 9.57 -9.36
N GLY A 79 20.03 8.36 -9.64
CA GLY A 79 21.30 7.85 -9.09
C GLY A 79 21.17 7.12 -7.75
N HIS A 80 19.95 6.80 -7.32
CA HIS A 80 19.69 6.07 -6.08
C HIS A 80 19.11 4.69 -6.37
N VAL A 81 19.45 3.74 -5.52
CA VAL A 81 18.83 2.41 -5.47
C VAL A 81 17.82 2.39 -4.32
N ILE A 82 16.57 2.08 -4.62
CA ILE A 82 15.49 2.02 -3.65
C ILE A 82 15.01 0.57 -3.57
N VAL A 83 15.07 0.00 -2.36
CA VAL A 83 14.61 -1.36 -2.08
C VAL A 83 13.31 -1.28 -1.29
N THR A 84 12.32 -2.09 -1.68
CA THR A 84 11.06 -2.23 -0.95
C THR A 84 10.65 -3.69 -0.85
N ILE A 85 9.68 -3.98 0.00
CA ILE A 85 9.17 -5.33 0.23
C ILE A 85 7.84 -5.52 -0.49
N LEU A 86 7.74 -6.57 -1.29
CA LEU A 86 6.50 -7.07 -1.86
C LEU A 86 6.00 -8.21 -0.96
N CYS A 87 5.02 -7.93 -0.11
CA CYS A 87 4.72 -8.74 1.07
C CYS A 87 4.04 -10.08 0.74
N ASP A 88 2.84 -10.05 0.17
CA ASP A 88 2.05 -11.27 -0.05
C ASP A 88 1.26 -11.25 -1.37
N SER A 89 0.71 -12.43 -1.70
CA SER A 89 -0.07 -12.61 -2.92
C SER A 89 -1.44 -11.93 -2.83
N GLY A 90 -1.83 -11.29 -3.93
CA GLY A 90 -3.17 -10.70 -4.09
C GLY A 90 -4.30 -11.72 -4.05
N LEU A 91 -4.03 -13.01 -4.28
CA LEU A 91 -5.05 -14.08 -4.20
C LEU A 91 -5.74 -14.14 -2.84
N ARG A 92 -5.09 -13.70 -1.77
CA ARG A 92 -5.67 -13.64 -0.43
C ARG A 92 -6.77 -12.57 -0.29
N TYR A 93 -6.82 -11.63 -1.22
CA TYR A 93 -7.66 -10.41 -1.13
C TYR A 93 -8.73 -10.34 -2.22
N ARG A 94 -9.14 -11.47 -2.79
CA ARG A 94 -10.12 -11.53 -3.89
C ARG A 94 -11.47 -10.88 -3.53
N GLN A 95 -11.90 -11.00 -2.30
CA GLN A 95 -13.21 -10.49 -1.83
C GLN A 95 -13.20 -9.00 -1.48
N ARG A 96 -12.04 -8.38 -1.45
CA ARG A 96 -11.88 -6.96 -1.12
C ARG A 96 -11.19 -6.20 -2.25
N LEU A 97 -9.89 -6.38 -2.37
CA LEU A 97 -9.04 -5.67 -3.31
C LEU A 97 -9.41 -5.93 -4.79
N PHE A 98 -9.95 -7.10 -5.09
CA PHE A 98 -10.36 -7.52 -6.42
C PHE A 98 -11.88 -7.73 -6.53
N ASN A 99 -12.65 -7.03 -5.73
CA ASN A 99 -14.11 -7.05 -5.74
C ASN A 99 -14.65 -5.64 -6.06
N ARG A 100 -15.27 -5.48 -7.24
CA ARG A 100 -15.76 -4.18 -7.72
C ARG A 100 -16.78 -3.53 -6.79
N GLU A 101 -17.73 -4.31 -6.26
CA GLU A 101 -18.78 -3.80 -5.37
C GLU A 101 -18.18 -3.33 -4.05
N PHE A 102 -17.27 -4.11 -3.48
CA PHE A 102 -16.57 -3.74 -2.26
C PHE A 102 -15.80 -2.43 -2.42
N LEU A 103 -15.05 -2.29 -3.52
CA LEU A 103 -14.27 -1.10 -3.81
C LEU A 103 -15.16 0.11 -4.06
N ALA A 104 -16.24 -0.03 -4.82
CA ALA A 104 -17.20 1.04 -5.09
C ALA A 104 -17.81 1.57 -3.79
N GLY A 105 -18.15 0.70 -2.84
CA GLY A 105 -18.64 1.09 -1.52
C GLY A 105 -17.61 1.87 -0.67
N ARG A 106 -16.35 1.86 -1.07
CA ARG A 106 -15.24 2.58 -0.42
C ARG A 106 -14.72 3.77 -1.23
N GLY A 107 -15.40 4.11 -2.32
CA GLY A 107 -14.98 5.19 -3.22
C GLY A 107 -13.72 4.85 -4.04
N LEU A 108 -13.42 3.56 -4.19
CA LEU A 108 -12.28 3.05 -4.96
C LEU A 108 -12.75 2.39 -6.24
N VAL A 109 -11.91 2.38 -7.27
CA VAL A 109 -12.24 1.87 -8.60
C VAL A 109 -11.26 0.79 -9.03
N MET A 110 -11.79 -0.35 -9.43
CA MET A 110 -11.01 -1.39 -10.11
C MET A 110 -11.01 -1.11 -11.61
N PRO A 111 -9.86 -1.17 -12.30
CA PRO A 111 -9.79 -0.91 -13.73
C PRO A 111 -10.71 -1.84 -14.54
N GLU A 112 -11.31 -1.32 -15.60
CA GLU A 112 -12.21 -2.11 -16.46
C GLU A 112 -11.50 -3.27 -17.19
N TRP A 113 -10.22 -3.09 -17.50
CA TRP A 113 -9.41 -4.14 -18.14
C TRP A 113 -9.17 -5.36 -17.26
N LEU A 114 -9.23 -5.18 -15.92
CA LEU A 114 -9.02 -6.27 -14.97
C LEU A 114 -10.33 -7.04 -14.80
N LYS A 115 -10.44 -8.14 -15.52
CA LYS A 115 -11.56 -9.08 -15.40
C LYS A 115 -11.05 -10.32 -14.67
N LEU A 116 -11.46 -10.46 -13.44
CA LEU A 116 -11.23 -11.67 -12.67
C LEU A 116 -12.53 -12.48 -12.76
N ASP A 117 -12.65 -13.28 -13.81
CA ASP A 117 -13.75 -14.23 -13.89
C ASP A 117 -13.65 -15.20 -12.70
N ALA A 118 -14.76 -15.37 -12.08
CA ALA A 118 -14.89 -16.16 -10.85
C ALA A 118 -14.55 -17.65 -11.07
#